data_39112ed43c911c7c601f2244ef5886e7
#
_entry.id   39112ed43c911c7c601f2244ef5886e7
#
_cell.length_a   1.000
_cell.length_b   1.000
_cell.length_c   1.000
_cell.angle_alpha   90.00
_cell.angle_beta   90.00
_cell.angle_gamma   90.00
#
_symmetry.space_group_name_H-M   'P 1'
#
loop_
_entity.id
_entity.type
_entity.pdbx_description
1 polymer ?
#
loop_
_entity_poly.entity_id
_entity_poly.type
_entity_poly.pdbx_seq_one_letter_code
_entity_poly.pdbx_strand_id
1 'polypeptide(L)'
;MKQIVKITTLLVAIATIMASCTTKPQTVSKSAIGMPYEAFVLCSNDAWESGIDSVLYRSVGARVAGLPRPESYFYILGHKSHGEASTMDRKYGNLISINIDPVHTEPTFKVEDNVYARPQVVVSVNAPTAESAKRFLEEHGAEIAGHFEIGERNRSLANSRRSSTPKLMEQFKKHTGIDMHIPAGFARANSGDRSLLWFMRDYEKKAQYIFAFSQKYNGPEDFEGAALERMLINKLAVVHSNKPGSSLTISQSAPIYWSEIVANDRLWYELRGCWEVTFDQMGGPFVSFSTLDQERGLITTIMFALYAPEEQQRGLMGELEYLIYTAK
;
A
#
# COMPACT_ATOMS: atom_id res chain seq x y z
N MET A 1 -29.12 -54.17 37.91
CA MET A 1 -29.58 -53.31 36.76
C MET A 1 -30.09 -51.92 37.15
N LYS A 2 -29.94 -51.42 38.37
CA LYS A 2 -30.40 -50.05 38.78
C LYS A 2 -29.29 -48.98 38.87
N GLN A 3 -28.02 -49.36 38.72
CA GLN A 3 -26.91 -48.38 38.80
C GLN A 3 -26.43 -47.83 37.44
N ILE A 4 -26.75 -48.49 36.32
CA ILE A 4 -26.32 -48.06 34.97
C ILE A 4 -27.17 -46.90 34.42
N VAL A 5 -28.44 -46.78 34.87
CA VAL A 5 -29.36 -45.74 34.37
C VAL A 5 -29.06 -44.35 34.97
N LYS A 6 -28.42 -44.26 36.13
CA LYS A 6 -28.09 -42.96 36.75
C LYS A 6 -26.84 -42.28 36.16
N ILE A 7 -25.93 -43.05 35.59
CA ILE A 7 -24.69 -42.49 35.01
C ILE A 7 -24.94 -41.96 33.60
N THR A 8 -25.85 -42.59 32.84
CA THR A 8 -26.19 -42.13 31.47
C THR A 8 -26.96 -40.80 31.46
N THR A 9 -27.79 -40.56 32.48
CA THR A 9 -28.58 -39.32 32.58
C THR A 9 -27.69 -38.10 32.98
N LEU A 10 -26.61 -38.32 33.74
CA LEU A 10 -25.67 -37.27 34.12
C LEU A 10 -24.74 -36.86 32.96
N LEU A 11 -24.34 -37.80 32.09
CA LEU A 11 -23.50 -37.54 30.91
C LEU A 11 -24.26 -36.80 29.81
N VAL A 12 -25.57 -36.99 29.66
CA VAL A 12 -26.39 -36.22 28.70
C VAL A 12 -26.64 -34.79 29.17
N ALA A 13 -26.72 -34.54 30.48
CA ALA A 13 -26.89 -33.19 31.03
C ALA A 13 -25.62 -32.32 30.91
N ILE A 14 -24.44 -32.92 30.91
CA ILE A 14 -23.16 -32.19 30.74
C ILE A 14 -22.87 -31.86 29.26
N ALA A 15 -23.36 -32.69 28.32
CA ALA A 15 -23.19 -32.43 26.88
C ALA A 15 -24.04 -31.26 26.34
N THR A 16 -25.11 -30.86 27.04
CA THR A 16 -26.00 -29.76 26.61
C THR A 16 -25.54 -28.38 27.07
N ILE A 17 -24.54 -28.27 27.94
CA ILE A 17 -24.04 -26.96 28.43
C ILE A 17 -22.88 -26.41 27.57
N MET A 18 -22.27 -27.21 26.68
CA MET A 18 -21.14 -26.80 25.82
C MET A 18 -21.57 -26.23 24.43
N ALA A 19 -22.86 -26.10 24.20
CA ALA A 19 -23.41 -25.57 22.93
C ALA A 19 -23.90 -24.11 23.08
N SER A 20 -23.11 -23.24 23.73
CA SER A 20 -23.50 -21.84 23.78
C SER A 20 -22.28 -20.95 23.64
N CYS A 21 -22.38 -20.06 22.63
CA CYS A 21 -21.51 -18.98 22.26
C CYS A 21 -20.51 -19.25 21.12
N THR A 22 -20.99 -19.79 20.01
CA THR A 22 -20.48 -19.27 18.74
C THR A 22 -21.29 -18.01 18.40
N THR A 23 -20.88 -16.86 18.89
CA THR A 23 -21.29 -15.58 18.32
C THR A 23 -20.85 -15.62 16.86
N LYS A 24 -21.79 -15.83 15.94
CA LYS A 24 -21.53 -15.65 14.50
C LYS A 24 -20.95 -14.25 14.35
N PRO A 25 -19.79 -14.07 13.69
CA PRO A 25 -19.28 -12.75 13.45
C PRO A 25 -20.37 -11.94 12.77
N GLN A 26 -20.75 -10.83 13.38
CA GLN A 26 -21.78 -9.95 12.85
C GLN A 26 -21.27 -9.47 11.49
N THR A 27 -21.89 -9.93 10.40
CA THR A 27 -21.50 -9.53 9.04
C THR A 27 -21.86 -8.07 8.85
N VAL A 28 -20.85 -7.20 8.97
CA VAL A 28 -20.99 -5.77 8.66
C VAL A 28 -21.28 -5.66 7.16
N SER A 29 -22.50 -5.26 6.82
CA SER A 29 -22.97 -5.18 5.42
C SER A 29 -22.70 -3.82 4.76
N LYS A 30 -22.22 -2.82 5.50
CA LYS A 30 -22.04 -1.45 5.02
C LYS A 30 -20.69 -1.27 4.38
N SER A 31 -20.66 -0.63 3.19
CA SER A 31 -19.40 -0.28 2.52
C SER A 31 -18.64 0.81 3.27
N ALA A 32 -17.33 0.68 3.33
CA ALA A 32 -16.45 1.76 3.76
C ALA A 32 -16.53 2.95 2.78
N ILE A 33 -16.26 4.14 3.29
CA ILE A 33 -16.23 5.40 2.56
C ILE A 33 -14.84 6.04 2.65
N GLY A 34 -14.65 7.14 1.93
CA GLY A 34 -13.39 7.87 1.83
C GLY A 34 -12.60 7.51 0.59
N MET A 35 -11.66 8.37 0.24
CA MET A 35 -10.71 8.12 -0.84
C MET A 35 -9.55 7.27 -0.33
N PRO A 36 -8.78 6.64 -1.22
CA PRO A 36 -7.54 5.97 -0.81
C PRO A 36 -6.62 6.91 -0.01
N TYR A 37 -6.01 6.36 1.03
CA TYR A 37 -5.10 7.06 1.94
C TYR A 37 -5.70 8.20 2.79
N GLU A 38 -7.01 8.32 2.85
CA GLU A 38 -7.69 9.16 3.83
C GLU A 38 -7.83 8.42 5.16
N ALA A 39 -7.56 9.13 6.28
CA ALA A 39 -7.79 8.64 7.64
C ALA A 39 -8.66 9.65 8.41
N PHE A 40 -9.68 9.15 9.08
CA PHE A 40 -10.55 9.95 9.95
C PHE A 40 -10.27 9.65 11.41
N VAL A 41 -10.43 10.65 12.32
CA VAL A 41 -10.07 10.51 13.72
C VAL A 41 -11.29 10.66 14.61
N LEU A 42 -11.42 9.78 15.59
CA LEU A 42 -12.35 9.89 16.69
C LEU A 42 -11.54 10.20 17.96
N CYS A 43 -11.68 11.41 18.51
CA CYS A 43 -11.11 11.80 19.80
C CYS A 43 -11.90 12.97 20.39
N SER A 44 -11.74 13.24 21.68
CA SER A 44 -12.35 14.43 22.30
C SER A 44 -11.74 15.72 21.73
N ASN A 45 -12.53 16.81 21.72
CA ASN A 45 -12.07 18.12 21.25
C ASN A 45 -10.86 18.60 22.07
N ASP A 46 -10.89 18.45 23.40
CA ASP A 46 -9.77 18.82 24.27
C ASP A 46 -8.49 18.07 23.94
N ALA A 47 -8.59 16.77 23.65
CA ALA A 47 -7.43 15.96 23.24
C ALA A 47 -6.89 16.41 21.88
N TRP A 48 -7.75 16.69 20.94
CA TRP A 48 -7.36 17.20 19.62
C TRP A 48 -6.62 18.53 19.74
N GLU A 49 -7.20 19.50 20.43
CA GLU A 49 -6.64 20.85 20.66
C GLU A 49 -5.37 20.84 21.52
N SER A 50 -5.12 19.77 22.30
CA SER A 50 -3.86 19.59 23.05
C SER A 50 -2.64 19.32 22.17
N GLY A 51 -2.82 19.17 20.84
CA GLY A 51 -1.76 18.93 19.86
C GLY A 51 -1.67 17.49 19.34
N ILE A 52 -2.67 16.64 19.58
CA ILE A 52 -2.77 15.29 18.97
C ILE A 52 -2.83 15.41 17.45
N ASP A 53 -3.54 16.39 16.90
CA ASP A 53 -3.59 16.70 15.47
C ASP A 53 -2.20 16.85 14.88
N SER A 54 -1.37 17.69 15.49
CA SER A 54 -0.01 17.98 15.03
C SER A 54 0.90 16.75 15.05
N VAL A 55 0.72 15.88 16.05
CA VAL A 55 1.43 14.61 16.13
C VAL A 55 1.00 13.68 15.01
N LEU A 56 -0.30 13.50 14.77
CA LEU A 56 -0.83 12.66 13.70
C LEU A 56 -0.37 13.14 12.32
N TYR A 57 -0.38 14.46 12.06
CA TYR A 57 0.13 15.00 10.79
C TYR A 57 1.63 14.71 10.57
N ARG A 58 2.44 14.69 11.62
CA ARG A 58 3.88 14.40 11.52
C ARG A 58 4.22 12.91 11.47
N SER A 59 3.40 12.06 12.06
CA SER A 59 3.65 10.62 12.19
C SER A 59 2.88 9.82 11.14
N VAL A 60 1.58 9.63 11.29
CA VAL A 60 0.72 8.91 10.34
C VAL A 60 0.63 9.64 9.00
N GLY A 61 0.56 10.97 9.03
CA GLY A 61 0.53 11.85 7.87
C GLY A 61 1.92 12.27 7.35
N ALA A 62 3.00 11.60 7.74
CA ALA A 62 4.35 11.92 7.28
C ALA A 62 4.45 11.96 5.74
N ARG A 63 5.45 12.66 5.22
CA ARG A 63 5.63 12.82 3.76
C ARG A 63 6.05 11.52 3.09
N VAL A 64 5.47 11.24 1.94
CA VAL A 64 5.86 10.11 1.09
C VAL A 64 7.14 10.44 0.34
N ALA A 65 8.08 9.50 0.35
CA ALA A 65 9.31 9.60 -0.42
C ALA A 65 9.08 9.32 -1.91
N GLY A 66 9.85 9.96 -2.79
CA GLY A 66 9.87 9.67 -4.23
C GLY A 66 8.71 10.27 -5.02
N LEU A 67 7.91 11.16 -4.44
CA LEU A 67 6.94 11.95 -5.18
C LEU A 67 7.52 13.33 -5.55
N PRO A 68 7.24 13.85 -6.77
CA PRO A 68 7.76 15.15 -7.22
C PRO A 68 7.17 16.34 -6.44
N ARG A 69 6.00 16.17 -5.85
CA ARG A 69 5.38 17.13 -4.94
C ARG A 69 5.20 16.49 -3.57
N PRO A 70 5.38 17.24 -2.48
CA PRO A 70 5.16 16.74 -1.13
C PRO A 70 3.69 16.33 -0.96
N GLU A 71 3.44 15.05 -0.70
CA GLU A 71 2.13 14.51 -0.34
C GLU A 71 2.22 13.73 0.98
N SER A 72 1.14 13.74 1.74
CA SER A 72 1.05 12.97 2.99
C SER A 72 0.93 11.48 2.72
N TYR A 73 1.54 10.68 3.58
CA TYR A 73 1.39 9.22 3.55
C TYR A 73 -0.07 8.82 3.78
N PHE A 74 -0.71 9.43 4.81
CA PHE A 74 -2.15 9.44 4.97
C PHE A 74 -2.66 10.87 5.18
N TYR A 75 -3.76 11.21 4.53
CA TYR A 75 -4.45 12.49 4.69
C TYR A 75 -5.35 12.43 5.91
N ILE A 76 -4.96 13.09 6.99
CA ILE A 76 -5.80 13.23 8.19
C ILE A 76 -6.91 14.24 7.88
N LEU A 77 -8.15 13.76 7.71
CA LEU A 77 -9.28 14.59 7.29
C LEU A 77 -9.82 15.51 8.38
N GLY A 78 -9.48 15.23 9.64
CA GLY A 78 -9.97 15.91 10.82
C GLY A 78 -10.53 14.93 11.83
N HIS A 79 -11.26 15.45 12.83
CA HIS A 79 -11.77 14.63 13.92
C HIS A 79 -13.24 14.95 14.27
N LYS A 80 -13.81 14.04 15.06
CA LYS A 80 -15.01 14.26 15.87
C LYS A 80 -14.88 13.55 17.21
N SER A 81 -15.56 14.06 18.23
CA SER A 81 -15.67 13.33 19.48
C SER A 81 -16.49 12.04 19.29
N HIS A 82 -16.25 11.05 20.14
CA HIS A 82 -16.96 9.76 20.05
C HIS A 82 -18.48 9.92 20.16
N GLY A 83 -18.97 10.93 20.92
CA GLY A 83 -20.40 11.22 21.10
C GLY A 83 -21.03 11.92 19.89
N GLU A 84 -20.27 12.76 19.17
CA GLU A 84 -20.75 13.54 18.04
C GLU A 84 -20.62 12.78 16.71
N ALA A 85 -19.76 11.77 16.67
CA ALA A 85 -19.51 11.00 15.45
C ALA A 85 -20.76 10.24 14.99
N SER A 86 -21.22 10.57 13.80
CA SER A 86 -22.32 9.88 13.13
C SER A 86 -21.94 8.46 12.69
N THR A 87 -22.94 7.69 12.27
CA THR A 87 -22.69 6.37 11.64
C THR A 87 -21.84 6.51 10.37
N MET A 88 -21.90 7.64 9.66
CA MET A 88 -21.09 7.85 8.45
C MET A 88 -19.63 8.11 8.82
N ASP A 89 -19.35 8.93 9.82
CA ASP A 89 -18.00 9.26 10.28
C ASP A 89 -17.22 7.99 10.70
N ARG A 90 -17.90 6.99 11.22
CA ARG A 90 -17.31 5.70 11.62
C ARG A 90 -16.98 4.76 10.46
N LYS A 91 -17.43 5.07 9.23
CA LYS A 91 -17.26 4.19 8.06
C LYS A 91 -16.04 4.49 7.21
N TYR A 92 -15.21 5.48 7.54
CA TYR A 92 -13.97 5.70 6.80
C TYR A 92 -13.13 4.43 6.75
N GLY A 93 -12.51 4.18 5.59
CA GLY A 93 -11.70 2.98 5.34
C GLY A 93 -10.52 2.84 6.31
N ASN A 94 -9.96 3.97 6.76
CA ASN A 94 -8.96 4.02 7.82
C ASN A 94 -9.49 4.92 8.93
N LEU A 95 -9.63 4.37 10.13
CA LEU A 95 -10.19 5.07 11.28
C LEU A 95 -9.22 4.98 12.46
N ILE A 96 -8.86 6.12 13.04
CA ILE A 96 -8.13 6.21 14.31
C ILE A 96 -9.13 6.58 15.40
N SER A 97 -9.20 5.79 16.46
CA SER A 97 -10.02 6.05 17.64
C SER A 97 -9.11 6.28 18.83
N ILE A 98 -9.07 7.49 19.38
CA ILE A 98 -8.21 7.85 20.51
C ILE A 98 -9.10 8.05 21.74
N ASN A 99 -8.88 7.22 22.75
CA ASN A 99 -9.60 7.25 24.02
C ASN A 99 -8.63 7.66 25.14
N ILE A 100 -8.90 8.82 25.75
CA ILE A 100 -8.15 9.32 26.90
C ILE A 100 -8.99 9.07 28.15
N ASP A 101 -8.54 8.13 28.99
CA ASP A 101 -9.21 7.76 30.23
C ASP A 101 -8.18 7.39 31.30
N PRO A 102 -8.21 8.02 32.49
CA PRO A 102 -7.29 7.69 33.61
C PRO A 102 -7.36 6.25 34.10
N VAL A 103 -8.36 5.47 33.68
CA VAL A 103 -8.43 4.02 33.98
C VAL A 103 -7.28 3.24 33.33
N HIS A 104 -6.73 3.74 32.23
CA HIS A 104 -5.56 3.16 31.59
C HIS A 104 -4.29 3.47 32.39
N THR A 105 -3.43 2.49 32.58
CA THR A 105 -2.15 2.66 33.30
C THR A 105 -1.02 3.09 32.37
N GLU A 106 -1.11 2.70 31.10
CA GLU A 106 -0.13 2.99 30.06
C GLU A 106 -0.81 3.11 28.69
N PRO A 107 -0.20 3.81 27.73
CA PRO A 107 -0.73 3.87 26.38
C PRO A 107 -0.61 2.52 25.66
N THR A 108 -1.65 2.15 24.92
CA THR A 108 -1.70 0.94 24.09
C THR A 108 -2.44 1.22 22.80
N PHE A 109 -2.25 0.40 21.76
CA PHE A 109 -3.14 0.40 20.62
C PHE A 109 -3.59 -1.02 20.24
N LYS A 110 -4.73 -1.08 19.57
CA LYS A 110 -5.32 -2.29 19.01
C LYS A 110 -5.73 -2.04 17.57
N VAL A 111 -5.47 -3.01 16.70
CA VAL A 111 -5.90 -2.96 15.29
C VAL A 111 -7.04 -3.95 15.09
N GLU A 112 -8.11 -3.53 14.46
CA GLU A 112 -9.28 -4.34 14.16
C GLU A 112 -9.76 -4.09 12.73
N ASP A 113 -10.16 -5.16 12.05
CA ASP A 113 -10.71 -5.07 10.70
C ASP A 113 -12.23 -5.06 10.71
N ASN A 114 -12.79 -4.22 9.85
CA ASN A 114 -14.22 -4.26 9.51
C ASN A 114 -15.18 -4.06 10.71
N VAL A 115 -14.85 -3.15 11.62
CA VAL A 115 -15.66 -2.88 12.82
C VAL A 115 -17.00 -2.21 12.47
N TYR A 116 -16.99 -1.18 11.65
CA TYR A 116 -18.18 -0.38 11.30
C TYR A 116 -18.56 -0.49 9.82
N ALA A 117 -17.62 -0.83 8.96
CA ALA A 117 -17.77 -0.91 7.52
C ALA A 117 -16.82 -1.95 6.92
N ARG A 118 -16.95 -2.24 5.61
CA ARG A 118 -16.05 -3.15 4.87
C ARG A 118 -15.69 -2.55 3.51
N PRO A 119 -14.41 -2.66 3.10
CA PRO A 119 -13.22 -3.04 3.89
C PRO A 119 -12.73 -1.86 4.76
N GLN A 120 -12.40 -2.09 6.02
CA GLN A 120 -12.01 -1.04 6.98
C GLN A 120 -10.89 -1.54 7.89
N VAL A 121 -9.95 -0.66 8.22
CA VAL A 121 -8.98 -0.82 9.32
C VAL A 121 -9.28 0.23 10.39
N VAL A 122 -9.44 -0.21 11.63
CA VAL A 122 -9.64 0.63 12.80
C VAL A 122 -8.45 0.46 13.74
N VAL A 123 -7.80 1.56 14.08
CA VAL A 123 -6.75 1.58 15.11
C VAL A 123 -7.31 2.31 16.32
N SER A 124 -7.45 1.60 17.44
CA SER A 124 -7.91 2.16 18.71
C SER A 124 -6.70 2.39 19.63
N VAL A 125 -6.42 3.66 19.95
CA VAL A 125 -5.37 4.07 20.89
C VAL A 125 -6.03 4.42 22.21
N ASN A 126 -5.59 3.79 23.31
CA ASN A 126 -6.05 4.09 24.66
C ASN A 126 -4.88 4.65 25.47
N ALA A 127 -5.10 5.72 26.24
CA ALA A 127 -4.05 6.34 27.03
C ALA A 127 -4.61 6.99 28.30
N PRO A 128 -3.83 7.09 29.40
CA PRO A 128 -4.28 7.72 30.62
C PRO A 128 -4.40 9.26 30.50
N THR A 129 -3.62 9.90 29.65
CA THR A 129 -3.58 11.34 29.44
C THR A 129 -3.32 11.70 27.98
N ALA A 130 -3.71 12.89 27.57
CA ALA A 130 -3.41 13.40 26.21
C ALA A 130 -1.89 13.48 25.94
N GLU A 131 -1.09 13.84 26.95
CA GLU A 131 0.36 13.94 26.81
C GLU A 131 1.01 12.56 26.56
N SER A 132 0.55 11.53 27.27
CA SER A 132 1.04 10.17 27.05
C SER A 132 0.58 9.62 25.68
N ALA A 133 -0.65 9.98 25.23
CA ALA A 133 -1.12 9.63 23.89
C ALA A 133 -0.27 10.27 22.80
N LYS A 134 0.10 11.56 22.94
CA LYS A 134 0.97 12.25 21.96
C LYS A 134 2.32 11.57 21.82
N ARG A 135 3.03 11.30 22.94
CA ARG A 135 4.31 10.57 22.90
C ARG A 135 4.18 9.20 22.25
N PHE A 136 3.14 8.47 22.62
CA PHE A 136 2.87 7.16 22.04
C PHE A 136 2.62 7.23 20.53
N LEU A 137 1.85 8.21 20.06
CA LEU A 137 1.61 8.42 18.63
C LEU A 137 2.86 8.88 17.87
N GLU A 138 3.76 9.63 18.50
CA GLU A 138 5.06 9.97 17.91
C GLU A 138 5.95 8.71 17.72
N GLU A 139 5.95 7.80 18.69
CA GLU A 139 6.75 6.58 18.67
C GLU A 139 6.15 5.52 17.72
N HIS A 140 4.83 5.36 17.70
CA HIS A 140 4.12 4.29 16.98
C HIS A 140 3.37 4.74 15.72
N GLY A 141 3.41 6.02 15.37
CA GLY A 141 2.63 6.54 14.24
C GLY A 141 3.02 5.92 12.90
N ALA A 142 4.29 5.59 12.69
CA ALA A 142 4.73 4.88 11.49
C ALA A 142 4.19 3.43 11.43
N GLU A 143 4.11 2.75 12.59
CA GLU A 143 3.51 1.41 12.69
C GLU A 143 2.01 1.45 12.40
N ILE A 144 1.30 2.44 12.95
CA ILE A 144 -0.12 2.68 12.67
C ILE A 144 -0.34 2.93 11.17
N ALA A 145 0.48 3.76 10.55
CA ALA A 145 0.44 4.00 9.11
C ALA A 145 0.69 2.71 8.31
N GLY A 146 1.60 1.86 8.76
CA GLY A 146 1.85 0.54 8.17
C GLY A 146 0.62 -0.38 8.17
N HIS A 147 -0.16 -0.39 9.25
CA HIS A 147 -1.43 -1.14 9.29
C HIS A 147 -2.45 -0.61 8.30
N PHE A 148 -2.59 0.71 8.16
CA PHE A 148 -3.45 1.31 7.15
C PHE A 148 -2.97 1.02 5.73
N GLU A 149 -1.67 1.02 5.49
CA GLU A 149 -1.11 0.65 4.18
C GLU A 149 -1.44 -0.78 3.77
N ILE A 150 -1.37 -1.72 4.70
CA ILE A 150 -1.82 -3.10 4.47
C ILE A 150 -3.31 -3.11 4.06
N GLY A 151 -4.13 -2.31 4.73
CA GLY A 151 -5.54 -2.12 4.38
C GLY A 151 -5.73 -1.56 2.96
N GLU A 152 -4.99 -0.49 2.61
CA GLU A 152 -5.03 0.12 1.26
C GLU A 152 -4.58 -0.86 0.20
N ARG A 153 -3.47 -1.56 0.42
CA ARG A 153 -2.98 -2.60 -0.48
C ARG A 153 -4.05 -3.66 -0.74
N ASN A 154 -4.68 -4.18 0.32
CA ASN A 154 -5.71 -5.19 0.19
C ASN A 154 -6.93 -4.68 -0.60
N ARG A 155 -7.35 -3.43 -0.38
CA ARG A 155 -8.43 -2.77 -1.12
C ARG A 155 -8.07 -2.60 -2.60
N SER A 156 -6.89 -2.07 -2.88
CA SER A 156 -6.38 -1.85 -4.24
C SER A 156 -6.28 -3.15 -5.02
N LEU A 157 -5.68 -4.19 -4.43
CA LEU A 157 -5.55 -5.50 -5.07
C LEU A 157 -6.90 -6.20 -5.28
N ALA A 158 -7.84 -6.07 -4.33
CA ALA A 158 -9.20 -6.60 -4.51
C ALA A 158 -9.94 -5.92 -5.66
N ASN A 159 -9.76 -4.61 -5.84
CA ASN A 159 -10.34 -3.86 -6.96
C ASN A 159 -9.67 -4.23 -8.28
N SER A 160 -8.35 -4.30 -8.31
CA SER A 160 -7.60 -4.61 -9.54
C SER A 160 -7.91 -6.02 -10.05
N ARG A 161 -8.10 -7.00 -9.16
CA ARG A 161 -8.44 -8.39 -9.51
C ARG A 161 -9.83 -8.58 -10.13
N ARG A 162 -10.74 -7.60 -9.99
CA ARG A 162 -12.07 -7.66 -10.64
C ARG A 162 -11.99 -7.58 -12.17
N SER A 163 -10.92 -7.05 -12.69
CA SER A 163 -10.66 -6.94 -14.11
C SER A 163 -9.19 -7.20 -14.40
N SER A 164 -8.89 -8.05 -15.37
CA SER A 164 -7.52 -8.41 -15.73
C SER A 164 -7.36 -8.46 -17.25
N THR A 165 -6.11 -8.46 -17.70
CA THR A 165 -5.77 -8.62 -19.11
C THR A 165 -4.91 -9.89 -19.27
N PRO A 166 -5.53 -11.09 -19.37
CA PRO A 166 -4.81 -12.37 -19.41
C PRO A 166 -3.73 -12.44 -20.49
N LYS A 167 -3.98 -11.86 -21.66
CA LYS A 167 -3.00 -11.80 -22.75
C LYS A 167 -1.72 -11.03 -22.35
N LEU A 168 -1.86 -9.93 -21.62
CA LEU A 168 -0.70 -9.14 -21.14
C LEU A 168 0.01 -9.86 -20.00
N MET A 169 -0.71 -10.56 -19.13
CA MET A 169 -0.12 -11.39 -18.05
C MET A 169 0.73 -12.51 -18.65
N GLU A 170 0.24 -13.20 -19.69
CA GLU A 170 1.00 -14.21 -20.42
C GLU A 170 2.27 -13.63 -21.06
N GLN A 171 2.16 -12.48 -21.72
CA GLN A 171 3.30 -11.79 -22.31
C GLN A 171 4.32 -11.38 -21.25
N PHE A 172 3.85 -10.89 -20.10
CA PHE A 172 4.68 -10.50 -18.96
C PHE A 172 5.47 -11.70 -18.44
N LYS A 173 4.76 -12.80 -18.13
CA LYS A 173 5.35 -14.05 -17.65
C LYS A 173 6.39 -14.61 -18.64
N LYS A 174 6.07 -14.62 -19.93
CA LYS A 174 7.00 -15.08 -20.97
C LYS A 174 8.27 -14.24 -21.03
N HIS A 175 8.17 -12.93 -20.79
CA HIS A 175 9.29 -12.00 -20.86
C HIS A 175 10.15 -12.02 -19.61
N THR A 176 9.53 -12.05 -18.42
CA THR A 176 10.20 -11.89 -17.12
C THR A 176 10.45 -13.20 -16.38
N GLY A 177 9.68 -14.25 -16.68
CA GLY A 177 9.58 -15.47 -15.86
C GLY A 177 8.69 -15.32 -14.64
N ILE A 178 8.13 -14.14 -14.40
CA ILE A 178 7.31 -13.80 -13.22
C ILE A 178 5.83 -13.75 -13.61
N ASP A 179 5.00 -14.43 -12.83
CA ASP A 179 3.55 -14.33 -12.96
C ASP A 179 3.04 -13.15 -12.13
N MET A 180 2.58 -12.09 -12.77
CA MET A 180 2.09 -10.88 -12.11
C MET A 180 0.73 -10.48 -12.69
N HIS A 181 -0.17 -10.02 -11.82
CA HIS A 181 -1.46 -9.49 -12.24
C HIS A 181 -1.28 -8.16 -13.01
N ILE A 182 -1.89 -8.09 -14.19
CA ILE A 182 -1.97 -6.86 -14.99
C ILE A 182 -3.45 -6.44 -15.06
N PRO A 183 -3.82 -5.31 -14.45
CA PRO A 183 -5.19 -4.82 -14.47
C PRO A 183 -5.68 -4.52 -15.90
N ALA A 184 -7.00 -4.47 -16.09
CA ALA A 184 -7.57 -4.04 -17.35
C ALA A 184 -7.22 -2.58 -17.69
N GLY A 185 -7.31 -2.25 -18.98
CA GLY A 185 -7.01 -0.91 -19.50
C GLY A 185 -5.56 -0.70 -19.92
N PHE A 186 -4.62 -1.58 -19.51
CA PHE A 186 -3.27 -1.55 -20.07
C PHE A 186 -3.25 -2.10 -21.50
N ALA A 187 -2.37 -1.54 -22.32
CA ALA A 187 -2.03 -2.01 -23.66
C ALA A 187 -0.52 -2.12 -23.80
N ARG A 188 -0.05 -3.00 -24.69
CA ARG A 188 1.37 -3.07 -25.01
C ARG A 188 1.78 -1.88 -25.85
N ALA A 189 2.80 -1.16 -25.41
CA ALA A 189 3.50 -0.16 -26.19
C ALA A 189 4.75 -0.73 -26.84
N ASN A 190 5.34 -0.02 -27.79
CA ASN A 190 6.53 -0.44 -28.53
C ASN A 190 7.67 0.57 -28.30
N SER A 191 8.78 0.09 -27.76
CA SER A 191 10.01 0.87 -27.56
C SER A 191 11.03 0.69 -28.68
N GLY A 192 10.77 -0.22 -29.64
CA GLY A 192 11.78 -0.65 -30.61
C GLY A 192 12.78 -1.69 -30.06
N ASP A 193 13.01 -1.74 -28.76
CA ASP A 193 13.85 -2.73 -28.07
C ASP A 193 13.02 -3.94 -27.60
N ARG A 194 13.28 -5.12 -28.12
CA ARG A 194 12.59 -6.35 -27.71
C ARG A 194 12.93 -6.80 -26.30
N SER A 195 14.03 -6.32 -25.73
CA SER A 195 14.45 -6.67 -24.36
C SER A 195 13.75 -5.84 -23.30
N LEU A 196 13.03 -4.77 -23.69
CA LEU A 196 12.19 -3.96 -22.81
C LEU A 196 10.71 -4.27 -23.09
N LEU A 197 10.03 -4.79 -22.10
CA LEU A 197 8.56 -4.89 -22.11
C LEU A 197 7.98 -3.60 -21.57
N TRP A 198 7.02 -3.02 -22.29
CA TRP A 198 6.38 -1.79 -21.91
C TRP A 198 4.87 -1.92 -22.05
N PHE A 199 4.14 -1.76 -20.95
CA PHE A 199 2.69 -1.61 -20.94
C PHE A 199 2.32 -0.20 -20.50
N MET A 200 1.30 0.36 -21.12
CA MET A 200 0.78 1.69 -20.86
C MET A 200 -0.73 1.66 -20.71
N ARG A 201 -1.23 2.40 -19.74
CA ARG A 201 -2.65 2.72 -19.57
C ARG A 201 -2.77 4.24 -19.62
N ASP A 202 -3.32 4.73 -20.72
CA ASP A 202 -3.41 6.14 -21.05
C ASP A 202 -4.81 6.68 -20.80
N TYR A 203 -4.86 7.86 -20.20
CA TYR A 203 -6.05 8.65 -19.99
C TYR A 203 -5.79 10.06 -20.51
N GLU A 204 -6.82 10.89 -20.64
CA GLU A 204 -6.72 12.23 -21.24
C GLU A 204 -5.61 13.11 -20.61
N LYS A 205 -5.41 13.02 -19.29
CA LYS A 205 -4.47 13.87 -18.52
C LYS A 205 -3.48 13.11 -17.67
N LYS A 206 -3.50 11.79 -17.70
CA LYS A 206 -2.61 10.94 -16.93
C LYS A 206 -2.30 9.64 -17.66
N ALA A 207 -1.12 9.09 -17.40
CA ALA A 207 -0.72 7.79 -17.91
C ALA A 207 0.00 6.98 -16.82
N GLN A 208 -0.24 5.68 -16.83
CA GLN A 208 0.41 4.71 -15.96
C GLN A 208 1.23 3.75 -16.81
N TYR A 209 2.44 3.47 -16.37
CA TYR A 209 3.40 2.66 -17.11
C TYR A 209 3.87 1.47 -16.28
N ILE A 210 4.04 0.33 -16.94
CA ILE A 210 4.72 -0.85 -16.41
C ILE A 210 5.84 -1.19 -17.39
N PHE A 211 7.08 -1.06 -16.94
CA PHE A 211 8.26 -1.50 -17.68
C PHE A 211 8.80 -2.77 -17.03
N ALA A 212 9.27 -3.71 -17.82
CA ALA A 212 9.94 -4.88 -17.30
C ALA A 212 11.07 -5.33 -18.25
N PHE A 213 12.19 -5.72 -17.66
CA PHE A 213 13.35 -6.24 -18.39
C PHE A 213 14.20 -7.13 -17.48
N SER A 214 15.10 -7.87 -18.11
CA SER A 214 16.09 -8.67 -17.38
C SER A 214 17.49 -8.40 -17.94
N GLN A 215 18.49 -8.47 -17.06
CA GLN A 215 19.90 -8.41 -17.44
C GLN A 215 20.71 -9.45 -16.68
N LYS A 216 21.93 -9.75 -17.15
CA LYS A 216 22.83 -10.70 -16.50
C LYS A 216 23.21 -10.20 -15.11
N TYR A 217 23.16 -11.09 -14.14
CA TYR A 217 23.70 -10.89 -12.80
C TYR A 217 25.21 -11.12 -12.80
N ASN A 218 25.99 -10.18 -12.24
CA ASN A 218 27.45 -10.29 -12.17
C ASN A 218 27.95 -10.38 -10.73
N GLY A 219 27.19 -9.86 -9.74
CA GLY A 219 27.55 -9.89 -8.34
C GLY A 219 26.57 -9.11 -7.44
N PRO A 220 26.70 -9.20 -6.12
CA PRO A 220 25.81 -8.50 -5.17
C PRO A 220 25.76 -6.99 -5.38
N GLU A 221 26.83 -6.39 -5.86
CA GLU A 221 26.96 -4.95 -6.15
C GLU A 221 25.97 -4.47 -7.21
N ASP A 222 25.43 -5.37 -8.05
CA ASP A 222 24.39 -5.04 -9.03
C ASP A 222 23.08 -4.59 -8.36
N PHE A 223 22.87 -4.89 -7.07
CA PHE A 223 21.70 -4.48 -6.30
C PHE A 223 21.91 -3.22 -5.48
N GLU A 224 23.08 -2.60 -5.50
CA GLU A 224 23.28 -1.29 -4.90
C GLU A 224 22.43 -0.22 -5.61
N GLY A 225 21.92 0.76 -4.85
CA GLY A 225 21.02 1.78 -5.40
C GLY A 225 21.58 2.49 -6.63
N ALA A 226 22.87 2.84 -6.64
CA ALA A 226 23.53 3.47 -7.78
C ALA A 226 23.68 2.55 -9.01
N ALA A 227 23.81 1.22 -8.80
CA ALA A 227 23.85 0.26 -9.89
C ALA A 227 22.46 0.07 -10.51
N LEU A 228 21.44 -0.04 -9.68
CA LEU A 228 20.04 -0.13 -10.11
C LEU A 228 19.60 1.14 -10.87
N GLU A 229 19.99 2.32 -10.40
CA GLU A 229 19.70 3.58 -11.08
C GLU A 229 20.35 3.62 -12.49
N ARG A 230 21.65 3.30 -12.59
CA ARG A 230 22.34 3.24 -13.89
C ARG A 230 21.70 2.22 -14.84
N MET A 231 21.27 1.09 -14.31
CA MET A 231 20.57 0.04 -15.08
C MET A 231 19.26 0.57 -15.66
N LEU A 232 18.45 1.29 -14.86
CA LEU A 232 17.21 1.93 -15.31
C LEU A 232 17.50 2.98 -16.40
N ILE A 233 18.44 3.90 -16.17
CA ILE A 233 18.81 4.94 -17.14
C ILE A 233 19.16 4.32 -18.49
N ASN A 234 20.06 3.33 -18.49
CA ASN A 234 20.51 2.68 -19.73
C ASN A 234 19.36 1.97 -20.46
N LYS A 235 18.45 1.32 -19.68
CA LYS A 235 17.40 0.53 -20.29
C LYS A 235 16.24 1.37 -20.80
N LEU A 236 15.93 2.45 -20.12
CA LEU A 236 14.83 3.34 -20.48
C LEU A 236 15.17 4.34 -21.59
N ALA A 237 16.45 4.52 -21.90
CA ALA A 237 16.92 5.46 -22.94
C ALA A 237 16.34 5.21 -24.35
N VAL A 238 15.81 4.00 -24.60
CA VAL A 238 15.14 3.65 -25.87
C VAL A 238 13.67 4.08 -25.94
N VAL A 239 13.14 4.63 -24.86
CA VAL A 239 11.77 5.15 -24.80
C VAL A 239 11.80 6.66 -25.11
N HIS A 240 11.11 7.05 -26.16
CA HIS A 240 11.10 8.43 -26.66
C HIS A 240 9.71 9.04 -26.59
N SER A 241 9.63 10.36 -26.43
CA SER A 241 8.41 11.13 -26.70
C SER A 241 8.39 11.58 -28.16
N ASN A 242 7.39 12.39 -28.52
CA ASN A 242 7.32 13.00 -29.85
C ASN A 242 8.33 14.12 -30.10
N LYS A 243 9.19 14.45 -29.13
CA LYS A 243 10.23 15.46 -29.27
C LYS A 243 11.51 14.83 -29.82
N PRO A 244 12.11 15.41 -30.87
CA PRO A 244 13.37 14.89 -31.43
C PRO A 244 14.49 14.84 -30.38
N GLY A 245 15.22 13.74 -30.32
CA GLY A 245 16.31 13.53 -29.37
C GLY A 245 15.88 13.26 -27.91
N SER A 246 14.58 13.19 -27.66
CA SER A 246 14.08 12.86 -26.33
C SER A 246 14.40 11.42 -25.93
N SER A 247 14.58 11.18 -24.64
CA SER A 247 14.64 9.82 -24.05
C SER A 247 14.16 9.85 -22.61
N LEU A 248 13.53 8.76 -22.17
CA LEU A 248 13.14 8.59 -20.78
C LEU A 248 14.37 8.29 -19.93
N THR A 249 14.49 8.98 -18.80
CA THR A 249 15.60 8.83 -17.86
C THR A 249 15.13 8.98 -16.41
N ILE A 250 16.00 8.69 -15.47
CA ILE A 250 15.78 8.98 -14.05
C ILE A 250 16.24 10.42 -13.79
N SER A 251 15.37 11.21 -13.17
CA SER A 251 15.63 12.61 -12.88
C SER A 251 16.74 12.76 -11.84
N GLN A 252 17.76 13.54 -12.19
CA GLN A 252 18.89 13.84 -11.30
C GLN A 252 18.57 15.01 -10.35
N SER A 253 17.43 15.68 -10.53
CA SER A 253 17.00 16.81 -9.70
C SER A 253 16.19 16.37 -8.47
N ALA A 254 15.79 15.11 -8.40
CA ALA A 254 15.02 14.52 -7.30
C ALA A 254 15.84 13.47 -6.56
N PRO A 255 15.66 13.33 -5.23
CA PRO A 255 16.35 12.27 -4.48
C PRO A 255 15.86 10.88 -4.89
N ILE A 256 16.79 9.93 -4.86
CA ILE A 256 16.53 8.50 -5.05
C ILE A 256 16.54 7.83 -3.67
N TYR A 257 15.56 6.98 -3.44
CA TYR A 257 15.42 6.18 -2.22
C TYR A 257 15.59 4.70 -2.58
N TRP A 258 16.37 4.00 -1.79
CA TRP A 258 16.65 2.57 -1.94
C TRP A 258 16.25 1.81 -0.68
N SER A 259 15.62 0.65 -0.82
CA SER A 259 15.23 -0.22 0.28
C SER A 259 15.09 -1.67 -0.19
N GLU A 260 14.98 -2.58 0.77
CA GLU A 260 14.65 -3.98 0.54
C GLU A 260 13.24 -4.26 1.05
N ILE A 261 12.49 -5.04 0.28
CA ILE A 261 11.16 -5.52 0.69
C ILE A 261 11.03 -7.02 0.42
N VAL A 262 10.16 -7.67 1.17
CA VAL A 262 9.75 -9.05 0.91
C VAL A 262 8.30 -9.04 0.45
N ALA A 263 8.04 -9.57 -0.74
CA ALA A 263 6.68 -9.74 -1.27
C ALA A 263 6.57 -11.14 -1.89
N ASN A 264 5.55 -11.92 -1.48
CA ASN A 264 5.32 -13.30 -1.91
C ASN A 264 6.57 -14.20 -1.78
N ASP A 265 7.19 -14.20 -0.58
CA ASP A 265 8.38 -14.98 -0.24
C ASP A 265 9.61 -14.71 -1.12
N ARG A 266 9.62 -13.59 -1.83
CA ARG A 266 10.71 -13.14 -2.68
C ARG A 266 11.29 -11.82 -2.18
N LEU A 267 12.61 -11.73 -2.11
CA LEU A 267 13.33 -10.49 -1.84
C LEU A 267 13.34 -9.61 -3.10
N TRP A 268 12.97 -8.35 -2.91
CA TRP A 268 13.02 -7.31 -3.92
C TRP A 268 13.83 -6.13 -3.43
N TYR A 269 14.64 -5.60 -4.31
CA TYR A 269 15.39 -4.36 -4.12
C TYR A 269 14.57 -3.23 -4.75
N GLU A 270 14.03 -2.37 -3.90
CA GLU A 270 13.19 -1.24 -4.31
C GLU A 270 14.05 -0.02 -4.60
N LEU A 271 13.81 0.65 -5.71
CA LEU A 271 14.32 1.99 -6.00
C LEU A 271 13.15 2.91 -6.31
N ARG A 272 13.10 4.06 -5.65
CA ARG A 272 11.99 5.01 -5.73
C ARG A 272 12.50 6.42 -5.99
N GLY A 273 11.85 7.17 -6.89
CA GLY A 273 12.24 8.53 -7.24
C GLY A 273 11.36 9.13 -8.32
N CYS A 274 11.94 10.04 -9.11
CA CYS A 274 11.26 10.66 -10.23
C CYS A 274 11.95 10.30 -11.56
N TRP A 275 11.14 10.10 -12.60
CA TRP A 275 11.56 9.97 -13.98
C TRP A 275 11.24 11.23 -14.74
N GLU A 276 11.95 11.48 -15.84
CA GLU A 276 11.70 12.58 -16.77
C GLU A 276 12.01 12.16 -18.20
N VAL A 277 11.54 12.94 -19.16
CA VAL A 277 11.91 12.81 -20.57
C VAL A 277 12.79 13.97 -20.95
N THR A 278 14.00 13.69 -21.44
CA THR A 278 14.93 14.73 -21.90
C THR A 278 14.30 15.56 -23.02
N PHE A 279 14.52 16.88 -22.99
CA PHE A 279 13.95 17.84 -23.96
C PHE A 279 12.42 17.88 -24.03
N ASP A 280 11.73 17.34 -23.00
CA ASP A 280 10.28 17.37 -22.89
C ASP A 280 9.88 17.71 -21.44
N GLN A 281 8.67 18.21 -21.24
CA GLN A 281 8.12 18.53 -19.91
C GLN A 281 7.35 17.35 -19.29
N MET A 282 7.66 16.14 -19.71
CA MET A 282 7.07 14.93 -19.15
C MET A 282 7.93 14.36 -18.03
N GLY A 283 7.29 13.99 -16.94
CA GLY A 283 7.95 13.39 -15.79
C GLY A 283 6.95 13.01 -14.71
N GLY A 284 7.41 12.32 -13.69
CA GLY A 284 6.57 11.93 -12.57
C GLY A 284 7.27 10.95 -11.63
N PRO A 285 6.56 10.40 -10.64
CA PRO A 285 7.12 9.42 -9.74
C PRO A 285 7.30 8.05 -10.41
N PHE A 286 8.26 7.30 -9.91
CA PHE A 286 8.42 5.88 -10.19
C PHE A 286 8.76 5.09 -8.94
N VAL A 287 8.49 3.79 -9.00
CA VAL A 287 9.06 2.76 -8.13
C VAL A 287 9.48 1.58 -8.99
N SER A 288 10.66 1.06 -8.77
CA SER A 288 11.13 -0.17 -9.42
C SER A 288 11.48 -1.23 -8.39
N PHE A 289 11.28 -2.47 -8.76
CA PHE A 289 11.57 -3.65 -7.96
C PHE A 289 12.45 -4.58 -8.77
N SER A 290 13.62 -4.90 -8.24
CA SER A 290 14.59 -5.79 -8.86
C SER A 290 14.77 -7.03 -8.00
N THR A 291 14.84 -8.21 -8.62
CA THR A 291 15.03 -9.48 -7.93
C THR A 291 15.97 -10.39 -8.72
N LEU A 292 16.65 -11.28 -8.01
CA LEU A 292 17.51 -12.29 -8.62
C LEU A 292 16.69 -13.51 -9.03
N ASP A 293 16.78 -13.87 -10.30
CA ASP A 293 16.43 -15.19 -10.80
C ASP A 293 17.70 -16.05 -10.79
N GLN A 294 17.84 -16.84 -9.74
CA GLN A 294 19.06 -17.66 -9.55
C GLN A 294 19.21 -18.73 -10.61
N GLU A 295 18.11 -19.33 -11.09
CA GLU A 295 18.15 -20.39 -12.09
C GLU A 295 18.65 -19.88 -13.43
N ARG A 296 18.25 -18.67 -13.83
CA ARG A 296 18.67 -18.06 -15.09
C ARG A 296 19.92 -17.19 -14.97
N GLY A 297 20.37 -16.89 -13.73
CA GLY A 297 21.46 -15.95 -13.47
C GLY A 297 21.15 -14.53 -13.95
N LEU A 298 19.90 -14.08 -13.79
CA LEU A 298 19.41 -12.81 -14.27
C LEU A 298 18.85 -11.96 -13.11
N ILE A 299 19.07 -10.65 -13.22
CA ILE A 299 18.30 -9.67 -12.46
C ILE A 299 17.08 -9.31 -13.29
N THR A 300 15.90 -9.52 -12.75
CA THR A 300 14.65 -9.07 -13.37
C THR A 300 14.15 -7.83 -12.65
N THR A 301 13.93 -6.74 -13.39
CA THR A 301 13.45 -5.46 -12.89
C THR A 301 12.07 -5.15 -13.46
N ILE A 302 11.17 -4.75 -12.57
CA ILE A 302 9.83 -4.24 -12.88
C ILE A 302 9.77 -2.80 -12.39
N MET A 303 9.46 -1.86 -13.27
CA MET A 303 9.29 -0.45 -12.91
C MET A 303 7.85 -0.02 -13.17
N PHE A 304 7.26 0.59 -12.19
CA PHE A 304 5.99 1.28 -12.28
C PHE A 304 6.25 2.79 -12.31
N ALA A 305 5.63 3.49 -13.25
CA ALA A 305 5.79 4.93 -13.39
C ALA A 305 4.43 5.59 -13.67
N LEU A 306 4.30 6.81 -13.24
CA LEU A 306 3.07 7.60 -13.35
C LEU A 306 3.38 8.96 -13.98
N TYR A 307 2.54 9.37 -14.93
CA TYR A 307 2.40 10.73 -15.39
C TYR A 307 1.03 11.25 -14.94
N ALA A 308 0.97 12.19 -14.01
CA ALA A 308 -0.26 12.80 -13.52
C ALA A 308 0.03 14.19 -12.93
N PRO A 309 0.38 15.20 -13.76
CA PRO A 309 0.87 16.48 -13.27
C PRO A 309 -0.17 17.30 -12.52
N GLU A 310 -1.46 17.08 -12.78
CA GLU A 310 -2.57 17.84 -12.19
C GLU A 310 -3.26 17.14 -11.01
N GLU A 311 -2.90 15.85 -10.72
CA GLU A 311 -3.57 15.06 -9.70
C GLU A 311 -2.68 14.79 -8.48
N GLN A 312 -3.28 14.36 -7.37
CA GLN A 312 -2.56 13.74 -6.26
C GLN A 312 -2.04 12.37 -6.70
N GLN A 313 -0.75 12.15 -6.46
CA GLN A 313 -0.04 11.02 -7.05
C GLN A 313 0.08 9.81 -6.11
N ARG A 314 -0.05 10.02 -4.78
CA ARG A 314 0.10 8.95 -3.79
C ARG A 314 -0.84 7.77 -4.07
N GLY A 315 -2.13 8.04 -4.25
CA GLY A 315 -3.12 7.00 -4.51
C GLY A 315 -2.90 6.28 -5.83
N LEU A 316 -2.57 7.03 -6.88
CA LEU A 316 -2.32 6.48 -8.22
C LEU A 316 -1.03 5.62 -8.28
N MET A 317 0.02 6.02 -7.55
CA MET A 317 1.22 5.19 -7.40
C MET A 317 0.94 3.94 -6.58
N GLY A 318 0.15 4.03 -5.49
CA GLY A 318 -0.24 2.88 -4.70
C GLY A 318 -0.96 1.79 -5.50
N GLU A 319 -1.84 2.17 -6.44
CA GLU A 319 -2.48 1.22 -7.35
C GLU A 319 -1.45 0.42 -8.19
N LEU A 320 -0.35 1.05 -8.57
CA LEU A 320 0.70 0.42 -9.37
C LEU A 320 1.67 -0.39 -8.53
N GLU A 321 2.24 0.22 -7.49
CA GLU A 321 3.28 -0.41 -6.68
C GLU A 321 2.78 -1.67 -5.96
N TYR A 322 1.50 -1.71 -5.58
CA TYR A 322 0.94 -2.90 -4.94
C TYR A 322 0.82 -4.11 -5.87
N LEU A 323 0.92 -3.94 -7.19
CA LEU A 323 0.94 -5.07 -8.12
C LEU A 323 2.10 -6.02 -7.86
N ILE A 324 3.22 -5.53 -7.27
CA ILE A 324 4.36 -6.37 -6.91
C ILE A 324 3.97 -7.49 -5.93
N TYR A 325 2.98 -7.25 -5.07
CA TYR A 325 2.46 -8.26 -4.14
C TYR A 325 1.60 -9.34 -4.81
N THR A 326 1.46 -9.30 -6.13
CA THR A 326 0.87 -10.38 -6.94
C THR A 326 1.93 -11.17 -7.72
N ALA A 327 3.18 -10.71 -7.74
CA ALA A 327 4.29 -11.32 -8.47
C ALA A 327 4.72 -12.66 -7.81
N LYS A 328 4.75 -13.75 -8.60
CA LYS A 328 5.09 -15.10 -8.15
C LYS A 328 6.18 -15.72 -9.01
#